data_0d5d26a0d098503c027e2277fae407fe
#
_entry.id   0d5d26a0d098503c027e2277fae407fe
#
_cell.length_a   1.000
_cell.length_b   1.000
_cell.length_c   1.000
_cell.angle_alpha   90.00
_cell.angle_beta   90.00
_cell.angle_gamma   90.00
#
_symmetry.space_group_name_H-M   'P 1'
#
loop_
_entity.id
_entity.type
_entity.pdbx_description
1 polymer ?
#
loop_
_entity_poly.entity_id
_entity_poly.type
_entity_poly.pdbx_seq_one_letter_code
_entity_poly.pdbx_strand_id
1 'polypeptide(L)'
;MIILIDNYDSFTWNLYHFLGDLGQDVKVIRNDKADINELIDLDPKGFVISPGPGEPSSAGISVELVNECIKSSIPLLGVCLGHQAIAYALKGSIIRAKNIFHGKICEIITDEKGIFTNLPKNFNATRYHSLVVEEDSLPKDLSVSARTEQGTIMGIRHKNNIIEGIQFH
;
A
#
# COMPACT_ATOMS: atom_id res chain seq x y z
N MET A 1 14.52 4.25 -11.43
CA MET A 1 14.52 4.55 -9.99
C MET A 1 13.11 4.39 -9.45
N ILE A 2 12.97 3.78 -8.28
CA ILE A 2 11.73 3.71 -7.51
C ILE A 2 11.86 4.71 -6.34
N ILE A 3 10.80 5.45 -6.06
CA ILE A 3 10.74 6.32 -4.88
C ILE A 3 9.93 5.62 -3.80
N LEU A 4 10.54 5.44 -2.63
CA LEU A 4 9.92 4.88 -1.44
C LEU A 4 9.58 6.01 -0.48
N ILE A 5 8.29 6.23 -0.26
CA ILE A 5 7.81 7.23 0.70
C ILE A 5 7.87 6.63 2.10
N ASP A 6 8.65 7.27 2.96
CA ASP A 6 8.80 6.88 4.36
C ASP A 6 7.75 7.59 5.23
N ASN A 7 6.83 6.82 5.78
CA ASN A 7 5.83 7.29 6.74
C ASN A 7 6.34 7.22 8.20
N TYR A 8 7.65 7.42 8.40
CA TYR A 8 8.29 7.38 9.72
C TYR A 8 8.15 6.02 10.39
N ASP A 9 8.42 4.96 9.62
CA ASP A 9 8.27 3.59 10.06
C ASP A 9 9.59 2.82 10.00
N SER A 10 9.81 1.94 10.98
CA SER A 10 11.03 1.13 11.02
C SER A 10 11.13 0.11 9.89
N PHE A 11 10.00 -0.32 9.32
CA PHE A 11 9.97 -1.25 8.19
C PHE A 11 10.34 -0.60 6.85
N THR A 12 10.43 0.72 6.76
CA THR A 12 10.82 1.41 5.52
C THR A 12 12.16 0.89 4.99
N TRP A 13 13.13 0.72 5.87
CA TRP A 13 14.46 0.24 5.47
C TRP A 13 14.46 -1.23 5.07
N ASN A 14 13.57 -2.06 5.61
CA ASN A 14 13.37 -3.43 5.14
C ASN A 14 12.87 -3.42 3.69
N LEU A 15 11.89 -2.57 3.38
CA LEU A 15 11.39 -2.41 2.00
C LEU A 15 12.50 -1.89 1.07
N TYR A 16 13.29 -0.93 1.53
CA TYR A 16 14.43 -0.43 0.78
C TYR A 16 15.40 -1.55 0.41
N HIS A 17 15.75 -2.40 1.37
CA HIS A 17 16.65 -3.52 1.14
C HIS A 17 16.05 -4.57 0.21
N PHE A 18 14.78 -4.93 0.39
CA PHE A 18 14.11 -5.88 -0.49
C PHE A 18 14.08 -5.41 -1.95
N LEU A 19 13.75 -4.15 -2.17
CA LEU A 19 13.74 -3.57 -3.51
C LEU A 19 15.16 -3.51 -4.10
N GLY A 20 16.15 -3.19 -3.29
CA GLY A 20 17.56 -3.22 -3.69
C GLY A 20 18.04 -4.61 -4.09
N ASP A 21 17.66 -5.63 -3.32
CA ASP A 21 17.98 -7.04 -3.61
C ASP A 21 17.35 -7.52 -4.93
N LEU A 22 16.22 -6.92 -5.31
CA LEU A 22 15.59 -7.14 -6.61
C LEU A 22 16.23 -6.33 -7.75
N GLY A 23 17.35 -5.67 -7.48
CA GLY A 23 18.09 -4.90 -8.49
C GLY A 23 17.52 -3.52 -8.80
N GLN A 24 16.65 -2.99 -7.95
CA GLN A 24 16.07 -1.67 -8.15
C GLN A 24 16.94 -0.58 -7.51
N ASP A 25 17.04 0.55 -8.21
CA ASP A 25 17.57 1.78 -7.63
C ASP A 25 16.44 2.47 -6.87
N VAL A 26 16.62 2.70 -5.57
CA VAL A 26 15.58 3.17 -4.65
C VAL A 26 16.01 4.46 -3.97
N LYS A 27 15.15 5.48 -4.01
CA LYS A 27 15.32 6.71 -3.26
C LYS A 27 14.26 6.78 -2.16
N VAL A 28 14.70 6.93 -0.91
CA VAL A 28 13.81 7.07 0.25
C VAL A 28 13.57 8.56 0.51
N ILE A 29 12.30 8.95 0.57
CA ILE A 29 11.89 10.33 0.86
C ILE A 29 10.80 10.30 1.92
N ARG A 30 10.97 11.04 3.01
CA ARG A 30 9.96 11.16 4.07
C ARG A 30 8.71 11.88 3.57
N ASN A 31 7.57 11.50 4.10
CA ASN A 31 6.24 11.96 3.65
C ASN A 31 5.98 13.46 3.79
N ASP A 32 6.84 14.18 4.51
CA ASP A 32 6.75 15.62 4.76
C ASP A 32 7.97 16.40 4.23
N LYS A 33 8.84 15.77 3.41
CA LYS A 33 10.11 16.36 2.96
C LYS A 33 10.18 16.64 1.46
N ALA A 34 9.10 16.43 0.74
CA ALA A 34 8.99 16.80 -0.67
C ALA A 34 7.55 17.11 -1.02
N ASP A 35 7.33 17.90 -2.05
CA ASP A 35 6.00 18.05 -2.65
C ASP A 35 5.82 17.13 -3.86
N ILE A 36 4.58 17.03 -4.33
CA ILE A 36 4.24 16.13 -5.44
C ILE A 36 5.01 16.49 -6.72
N ASN A 37 5.15 17.77 -7.03
CA ASN A 37 5.85 18.19 -8.26
C ASN A 37 7.33 17.80 -8.22
N GLU A 38 7.99 17.99 -7.09
CA GLU A 38 9.37 17.55 -6.90
C GLU A 38 9.54 16.05 -7.14
N LEU A 39 8.59 15.25 -6.65
CA LEU A 39 8.62 13.79 -6.82
C LEU A 39 8.42 13.38 -8.27
N ILE A 40 7.47 13.99 -8.96
CA ILE A 40 7.18 13.69 -10.36
C ILE A 40 8.34 14.12 -11.27
N ASP A 41 8.98 15.26 -10.98
CA ASP A 41 10.12 15.77 -11.75
C ASP A 41 11.34 14.84 -11.69
N LEU A 42 11.42 13.96 -10.70
CA LEU A 42 12.46 12.93 -10.65
C LEU A 42 12.25 11.79 -11.67
N ASP A 43 11.12 11.79 -12.36
CA ASP A 43 10.74 10.78 -13.36
C ASP A 43 10.90 9.32 -12.87
N PRO A 44 10.27 8.96 -11.75
CA PRO A 44 10.41 7.61 -11.21
C PRO A 44 9.67 6.58 -12.05
N LYS A 45 10.12 5.33 -12.01
CA LYS A 45 9.42 4.20 -12.60
C LYS A 45 8.16 3.81 -11.83
N GLY A 46 8.11 4.17 -10.56
CA GLY A 46 6.99 3.88 -9.67
C GLY A 46 7.27 4.35 -8.26
N PHE A 47 6.22 4.30 -7.44
CA PHE A 47 6.27 4.65 -6.03
C PHE A 47 5.92 3.46 -5.16
N VAL A 48 6.53 3.39 -3.98
CA VAL A 48 6.10 2.54 -2.88
C VAL A 48 5.79 3.44 -1.69
N ILE A 49 4.61 3.28 -1.09
CA ILE A 49 4.23 3.99 0.14
C ILE A 49 4.36 3.01 1.30
N SER A 50 5.22 3.33 2.26
CA SER A 50 5.56 2.46 3.38
C SER A 50 4.44 2.30 4.39
N PRO A 51 4.53 1.28 5.28
CA PRO A 51 3.80 1.30 6.54
C PRO A 51 4.07 2.57 7.33
N GLY A 52 3.27 2.83 8.35
CA GLY A 52 3.46 3.95 9.24
C GLY A 52 2.42 4.02 10.33
N PRO A 53 2.60 4.91 11.31
CA PRO A 53 1.65 5.10 12.39
C PRO A 53 0.42 5.90 11.98
N GLY A 54 -0.63 5.79 12.76
CA GLY A 54 -1.84 6.58 12.59
C GLY A 54 -2.71 6.14 11.41
N GLU A 55 -3.32 7.11 10.77
CA GLU A 55 -4.26 6.90 9.67
C GLU A 55 -3.83 7.67 8.40
N PRO A 56 -4.39 7.34 7.22
CA PRO A 56 -3.96 7.96 5.96
C PRO A 56 -4.07 9.47 5.93
N SER A 57 -5.07 10.06 6.58
CA SER A 57 -5.28 11.51 6.61
C SER A 57 -4.11 12.27 7.26
N SER A 58 -3.33 11.63 8.09
CA SER A 58 -2.15 12.21 8.75
C SER A 58 -0.81 11.71 8.20
N ALA A 59 -0.82 11.07 7.04
CA ALA A 59 0.37 10.48 6.42
C ALA A 59 1.07 11.41 5.39
N GLY A 60 1.11 12.71 5.66
CA GLY A 60 1.78 13.69 4.80
C GLY A 60 1.22 13.69 3.38
N ILE A 61 2.10 13.56 2.39
CA ILE A 61 1.73 13.59 0.96
C ILE A 61 1.15 12.25 0.44
N SER A 62 1.06 11.21 1.27
CA SER A 62 0.73 9.85 0.78
C SER A 62 -0.60 9.78 0.03
N VAL A 63 -1.66 10.39 0.54
CA VAL A 63 -2.98 10.39 -0.12
C VAL A 63 -2.94 11.19 -1.42
N GLU A 64 -2.34 12.38 -1.40
CA GLU A 64 -2.19 13.22 -2.59
C GLU A 64 -1.37 12.51 -3.67
N LEU A 65 -0.32 11.78 -3.28
CA LEU A 65 0.50 11.01 -4.19
C LEU A 65 -0.30 9.90 -4.89
N VAL A 66 -1.18 9.22 -4.18
CA VAL A 66 -2.08 8.23 -4.79
C VAL A 66 -2.90 8.87 -5.91
N ASN A 67 -3.53 10.01 -5.63
CA ASN A 67 -4.32 10.71 -6.62
C ASN A 67 -3.49 11.12 -7.85
N GLU A 68 -2.27 11.59 -7.63
CA GLU A 68 -1.38 11.95 -8.74
C GLU A 68 -0.96 10.72 -9.56
N CYS A 69 -0.66 9.60 -8.91
CA CYS A 69 -0.32 8.36 -9.60
C CYS A 69 -1.47 7.84 -10.47
N ILE A 70 -2.72 7.99 -10.00
CA ILE A 70 -3.91 7.66 -10.81
C ILE A 70 -3.99 8.57 -12.02
N LYS A 71 -3.86 9.87 -11.83
CA LYS A 71 -3.95 10.88 -12.88
C LYS A 71 -2.86 10.74 -13.93
N SER A 72 -1.64 10.49 -13.51
CA SER A 72 -0.45 10.44 -14.38
C SER A 72 -0.07 9.02 -14.82
N SER A 73 -0.85 8.02 -14.44
CA SER A 73 -0.61 6.60 -14.76
C SER A 73 0.76 6.10 -14.31
N ILE A 74 1.19 6.51 -13.13
CA ILE A 74 2.46 6.06 -12.54
C ILE A 74 2.19 4.86 -11.64
N PRO A 75 2.93 3.75 -11.77
CA PRO A 75 2.75 2.58 -10.91
C PRO A 75 2.97 2.90 -9.43
N LEU A 76 2.15 2.32 -8.56
CA LEU A 76 2.23 2.52 -7.11
C LEU A 76 1.87 1.25 -6.35
N LEU A 77 2.69 0.93 -5.34
CA LEU A 77 2.41 -0.10 -4.35
C LEU A 77 2.26 0.55 -2.98
N GLY A 78 1.12 0.36 -2.33
CA GLY A 78 0.90 0.79 -0.95
C GLY A 78 0.99 -0.38 0.02
N VAL A 79 1.77 -0.21 1.10
CA VAL A 79 1.97 -1.25 2.12
C VAL A 79 1.41 -0.75 3.46
N CYS A 80 0.50 -1.51 4.06
CA CYS A 80 -0.17 -1.21 5.33
C CYS A 80 -0.83 0.18 5.32
N LEU A 81 -0.23 1.20 5.90
CA LEU A 81 -0.72 2.58 5.82
C LEU A 81 -0.86 3.05 4.36
N GLY A 82 0.07 2.67 3.48
CA GLY A 82 0.01 2.97 2.05
C GLY A 82 -1.17 2.32 1.34
N HIS A 83 -1.52 1.10 1.71
CA HIS A 83 -2.72 0.41 1.24
C HIS A 83 -3.98 1.16 1.66
N GLN A 84 -4.05 1.58 2.92
CA GLN A 84 -5.17 2.38 3.44
C GLN A 84 -5.24 3.74 2.74
N ALA A 85 -4.12 4.36 2.42
CA ALA A 85 -4.06 5.62 1.67
C ALA A 85 -4.68 5.50 0.27
N ILE A 86 -4.50 4.36 -0.40
CA ILE A 86 -5.13 4.10 -1.71
C ILE A 86 -6.65 4.12 -1.59
N ALA A 87 -7.21 3.39 -0.65
CA ALA A 87 -8.66 3.37 -0.44
C ALA A 87 -9.19 4.74 -0.02
N TYR A 88 -8.51 5.41 0.90
CA TYR A 88 -8.89 6.73 1.39
C TYR A 88 -8.87 7.80 0.29
N ALA A 89 -7.86 7.78 -0.57
CA ALA A 89 -7.74 8.72 -1.69
C ALA A 89 -8.94 8.65 -2.65
N LEU A 90 -9.52 7.47 -2.80
CA LEU A 90 -10.70 7.22 -3.65
C LEU A 90 -12.02 7.29 -2.88
N LYS A 91 -12.02 7.86 -1.66
CA LYS A 91 -13.18 8.08 -0.80
C LYS A 91 -13.71 6.83 -0.08
N GLY A 92 -12.91 5.78 0.02
CA GLY A 92 -13.20 4.65 0.89
C GLY A 92 -12.99 5.01 2.36
N SER A 93 -13.67 4.31 3.25
CA SER A 93 -13.53 4.50 4.70
C SER A 93 -12.50 3.52 5.28
N ILE A 94 -11.75 4.03 6.25
CA ILE A 94 -10.81 3.25 7.03
C ILE A 94 -11.40 3.12 8.44
N ILE A 95 -11.62 1.90 8.89
CA ILE A 95 -12.31 1.61 10.17
C ILE A 95 -11.43 0.76 11.07
N ARG A 96 -11.79 0.70 12.37
CA ARG A 96 -11.11 -0.22 13.29
C ARG A 96 -11.40 -1.67 12.94
N ALA A 97 -10.35 -2.48 12.93
CA ALA A 97 -10.50 -3.93 12.88
C ALA A 97 -11.15 -4.43 14.19
N LYS A 98 -11.82 -5.58 14.13
CA LYS A 98 -12.40 -6.21 15.32
C LYS A 98 -11.33 -6.54 16.37
N ASN A 99 -10.12 -6.87 15.92
CA ASN A 99 -8.97 -7.17 16.77
C ASN A 99 -7.78 -6.34 16.34
N ILE A 100 -6.90 -5.99 17.29
CA ILE A 100 -5.62 -5.35 17.01
C ILE A 100 -4.61 -6.44 16.66
N PHE A 101 -3.87 -6.23 15.56
CA PHE A 101 -2.84 -7.16 15.10
C PHE A 101 -1.46 -6.51 15.22
N HIS A 102 -0.56 -7.18 15.94
CA HIS A 102 0.82 -6.76 16.07
C HIS A 102 1.73 -7.99 16.00
N GLY A 103 2.33 -8.21 14.83
CA GLY A 103 3.20 -9.34 14.58
C GLY A 103 2.48 -10.70 14.49
N LYS A 104 1.17 -10.72 14.31
CA LYS A 104 0.41 -11.96 14.15
C LYS A 104 0.47 -12.48 12.73
N ILE A 105 0.70 -13.78 12.59
CA ILE A 105 0.69 -14.47 11.30
C ILE A 105 -0.73 -14.93 11.00
N CYS A 106 -1.18 -14.71 9.77
CA CYS A 106 -2.45 -15.23 9.27
C CYS A 106 -2.31 -15.69 7.82
N GLU A 107 -3.23 -16.54 7.41
CA GLU A 107 -3.32 -16.96 6.01
C GLU A 107 -3.95 -15.87 5.17
N ILE A 108 -3.30 -15.55 4.05
CA ILE A 108 -3.78 -14.62 3.04
C ILE A 108 -4.24 -15.44 1.84
N ILE A 109 -5.44 -15.15 1.37
CA ILE A 109 -6.03 -15.80 0.18
C ILE A 109 -6.08 -14.75 -0.92
N THR A 110 -5.39 -15.01 -2.03
CA THR A 110 -5.25 -14.04 -3.14
C THR A 110 -6.07 -14.44 -4.35
N ASP A 111 -6.24 -13.50 -5.28
CA ASP A 111 -6.86 -13.75 -6.58
C ASP A 111 -5.87 -14.22 -7.65
N GLU A 112 -4.60 -14.41 -7.29
CA GLU A 112 -3.52 -14.86 -8.19
C GLU A 112 -3.26 -13.93 -9.39
N LYS A 113 -3.68 -12.66 -9.29
CA LYS A 113 -3.52 -11.66 -10.35
C LYS A 113 -2.61 -10.51 -9.91
N GLY A 114 -2.22 -9.65 -10.86
CA GLY A 114 -1.37 -8.49 -10.58
C GLY A 114 -0.10 -8.87 -9.83
N ILE A 115 0.17 -8.24 -8.69
CA ILE A 115 1.35 -8.55 -7.86
C ILE A 115 1.34 -9.97 -7.29
N PHE A 116 0.21 -10.65 -7.28
CA PHE A 116 0.09 -12.04 -6.80
C PHE A 116 0.28 -13.08 -7.91
N THR A 117 0.54 -12.66 -9.13
CA THR A 117 0.84 -13.57 -10.25
C THR A 117 2.10 -14.38 -9.93
N ASN A 118 2.03 -15.69 -10.16
CA ASN A 118 3.11 -16.65 -9.88
C ASN A 118 3.43 -16.85 -8.39
N LEU A 119 2.60 -16.33 -7.50
CA LEU A 119 2.66 -16.66 -6.09
C LEU A 119 1.61 -17.73 -5.75
N PRO A 120 1.79 -18.51 -4.67
CA PRO A 120 0.74 -19.41 -4.20
C PRO A 120 -0.56 -18.65 -3.95
N LYS A 121 -1.70 -19.27 -4.24
CA LYS A 121 -3.00 -18.68 -3.97
C LYS A 121 -3.15 -18.33 -2.49
N ASN A 122 -2.66 -19.19 -1.62
CA ASN A 122 -2.68 -19.00 -0.18
C ASN A 122 -1.25 -18.99 0.35
N PHE A 123 -0.95 -18.04 1.23
CA PHE A 123 0.32 -17.98 1.93
C PHE A 123 0.16 -17.29 3.29
N ASN A 124 1.09 -17.52 4.19
CA ASN A 124 1.11 -16.87 5.48
C ASN A 124 1.83 -15.52 5.40
N ALA A 125 1.26 -14.53 6.05
CA ALA A 125 1.87 -13.20 6.17
C ALA A 125 1.63 -12.60 7.55
N THR A 126 2.45 -11.64 7.92
CA THR A 126 2.38 -10.99 9.21
C THR A 126 1.53 -9.72 9.12
N ARG A 127 0.74 -9.48 10.17
CA ARG A 127 -0.16 -8.33 10.29
C ARG A 127 0.28 -7.43 11.44
N TYR A 128 0.33 -6.11 11.17
CA TYR A 128 0.75 -5.07 12.14
C TYR A 128 -0.22 -3.88 12.10
N HIS A 129 -1.53 -4.13 12.17
CA HIS A 129 -2.50 -3.05 11.99
C HIS A 129 -3.69 -3.14 12.94
N SER A 130 -4.24 -2.00 13.28
CA SER A 130 -5.50 -1.86 14.02
C SER A 130 -6.63 -1.31 13.14
N LEU A 131 -6.30 -0.81 11.96
CA LEU A 131 -7.26 -0.26 10.99
C LEU A 131 -7.31 -1.14 9.75
N VAL A 132 -8.47 -1.13 9.09
CA VAL A 132 -8.71 -1.88 7.85
C VAL A 132 -9.55 -1.05 6.89
N VAL A 133 -9.47 -1.36 5.61
CA VAL A 133 -10.36 -0.82 4.59
C VAL A 133 -11.74 -1.43 4.77
N GLU A 134 -12.77 -0.58 4.85
CA GLU A 134 -14.15 -1.02 5.02
C GLU A 134 -14.70 -1.58 3.70
N GLU A 135 -15.28 -2.78 3.78
CA GLU A 135 -15.89 -3.48 2.63
C GLU A 135 -17.04 -2.67 2.02
N ASP A 136 -17.96 -2.17 2.87
CA ASP A 136 -19.21 -1.54 2.42
C ASP A 136 -18.98 -0.22 1.68
N SER A 137 -17.89 0.48 1.98
CA SER A 137 -17.52 1.75 1.34
C SER A 137 -16.41 1.61 0.31
N LEU A 138 -16.06 0.39 -0.08
CA LEU A 138 -14.98 0.16 -1.06
C LEU A 138 -15.29 0.94 -2.35
N PRO A 139 -14.38 1.82 -2.80
CA PRO A 139 -14.59 2.57 -4.04
C PRO A 139 -14.79 1.65 -5.23
N LYS A 140 -15.67 2.06 -6.15
CA LYS A 140 -15.99 1.26 -7.36
C LYS A 140 -14.78 1.02 -8.26
N ASP A 141 -13.78 1.90 -8.23
CA ASP A 141 -12.55 1.77 -9.03
C ASP A 141 -11.55 0.79 -8.44
N LEU A 142 -11.81 0.27 -7.25
CA LEU A 142 -10.99 -0.73 -6.59
C LEU A 142 -11.68 -2.10 -6.58
N SER A 143 -10.89 -3.14 -6.70
CA SER A 143 -11.30 -4.52 -6.45
C SER A 143 -10.49 -5.10 -5.30
N VAL A 144 -11.08 -6.03 -4.56
CA VAL A 144 -10.37 -6.77 -3.52
C VAL A 144 -9.52 -7.84 -4.17
N SER A 145 -8.22 -7.84 -3.90
CA SER A 145 -7.24 -8.77 -4.48
C SER A 145 -6.81 -9.86 -3.50
N ALA A 146 -7.00 -9.63 -2.20
CA ALA A 146 -6.67 -10.60 -1.17
C ALA A 146 -7.54 -10.41 0.07
N ARG A 147 -7.82 -11.52 0.78
CA ARG A 147 -8.60 -11.55 2.01
C ARG A 147 -8.00 -12.52 3.01
N THR A 148 -8.36 -12.37 4.27
CA THR A 148 -8.20 -13.44 5.26
C THR A 148 -9.33 -14.45 5.10
N GLU A 149 -9.22 -15.61 5.77
CA GLU A 149 -10.29 -16.61 5.82
C GLU A 149 -11.61 -16.02 6.36
N GLN A 150 -11.53 -15.08 7.31
CA GLN A 150 -12.70 -14.40 7.88
C GLN A 150 -13.26 -13.30 6.96
N GLY A 151 -12.64 -13.05 5.81
CA GLY A 151 -13.13 -12.11 4.82
C GLY A 151 -12.58 -10.68 4.97
N THR A 152 -11.65 -10.43 5.90
CA THR A 152 -11.03 -9.10 6.04
C THR A 152 -10.21 -8.78 4.80
N ILE A 153 -10.36 -7.56 4.27
CA ILE A 153 -9.61 -7.11 3.10
C ILE A 153 -8.11 -7.02 3.44
N MET A 154 -7.29 -7.73 2.68
CA MET A 154 -5.83 -7.75 2.81
C MET A 154 -5.11 -7.24 1.57
N GLY A 155 -5.80 -7.06 0.48
CA GLY A 155 -5.26 -6.50 -0.75
C GLY A 155 -6.34 -5.81 -1.56
N ILE A 156 -5.95 -4.74 -2.25
CA ILE A 156 -6.79 -3.98 -3.17
C ILE A 156 -6.02 -3.69 -4.46
N ARG A 157 -6.76 -3.54 -5.56
CA ARG A 157 -6.18 -3.23 -6.87
C ARG A 157 -7.07 -2.25 -7.60
N HIS A 158 -6.46 -1.22 -8.21
CA HIS A 158 -7.17 -0.32 -9.11
C HIS A 158 -7.52 -1.04 -10.41
N LYS A 159 -8.74 -0.83 -10.90
CA LYS A 159 -9.23 -1.53 -12.10
C LYS A 159 -8.56 -1.10 -13.40
N ASN A 160 -8.06 0.13 -13.47
CA ASN A 160 -7.54 0.74 -14.71
C ASN A 160 -6.07 1.17 -14.62
N ASN A 161 -5.50 1.28 -13.44
CA ASN A 161 -4.12 1.73 -13.24
C ASN A 161 -3.29 0.65 -12.53
N ILE A 162 -1.97 0.71 -12.68
CA ILE A 162 -1.04 -0.19 -11.98
C ILE A 162 -0.85 0.33 -10.55
N ILE A 163 -1.89 0.20 -9.75
CA ILE A 163 -1.93 0.62 -8.34
C ILE A 163 -2.47 -0.54 -7.53
N GLU A 164 -1.67 -1.01 -6.58
CA GLU A 164 -2.02 -2.11 -5.70
C GLU A 164 -1.66 -1.80 -4.26
N GLY A 165 -2.44 -2.34 -3.34
CA GLY A 165 -2.20 -2.22 -1.91
C GLY A 165 -2.24 -3.56 -1.22
N ILE A 166 -1.37 -3.74 -0.24
CA ILE A 166 -1.35 -4.89 0.66
C ILE A 166 -1.37 -4.41 2.10
N GLN A 167 -2.22 -5.03 2.93
CA GLN A 167 -2.35 -4.66 4.35
C GLN A 167 -1.25 -5.30 5.21
N PHE A 168 -0.77 -6.44 4.82
CA PHE A 168 0.27 -7.19 5.53
C PHE A 168 1.68 -6.76 5.11
N HIS A 169 2.65 -7.05 5.95
CA HIS A 169 4.07 -6.89 5.58
C HIS A 169 5.02 -7.70 6.47
#